data_bd2bfc2e682a3dc737a7d3f349c8a6c9
#
_entry.id   bd2bfc2e682a3dc737a7d3f349c8a6c9
#
_cell.length_a   1.000
_cell.length_b   1.000
_cell.length_c   1.000
_cell.angle_alpha   90.00
_cell.angle_beta   90.00
_cell.angle_gamma   90.00
#
_symmetry.space_group_name_H-M   'P 1'
#
loop_
_entity.id
_entity.type
_entity.pdbx_description
1 polymer ?
#
loop_
_entity_poly.entity_id
_entity_poly.type
_entity_poly.pdbx_seq_one_letter_code
_entity_poly.pdbx_strand_id
1 'polypeptide(L)'
;MPVRVASLVLAMLPMAAGAVELIGKTMPPYPPGLRDIGGSCLSDSADPAHVCDFSIGLLGDADTDPDAEPVPRYVVAGRMAGREGPLALWKITDAQTYPKVEKGYFWQAGSCRVDKVDDAKIIAVVRQGTEEEYLTDVAWARRLDLKSGKFSVLDPAHVDCVNEGYGEP
;
A
#
# COMPACT_ATOMS: atom_id res chain seq x y z
N MET A 1 -21.08 49.77 28.96
CA MET A 1 -21.36 48.61 28.09
C MET A 1 -20.04 47.91 27.82
N PRO A 2 -19.79 46.71 28.32
CA PRO A 2 -18.53 46.02 28.06
C PRO A 2 -18.64 45.20 26.77
N VAL A 3 -17.72 45.45 25.85
CA VAL A 3 -17.52 44.70 24.59
C VAL A 3 -16.86 43.36 24.92
N ARG A 4 -17.56 42.26 24.69
CA ARG A 4 -16.96 40.90 24.78
C ARG A 4 -16.24 40.57 23.47
N VAL A 5 -14.92 40.50 23.51
CA VAL A 5 -14.10 39.97 22.43
C VAL A 5 -14.16 38.44 22.50
N ALA A 6 -14.81 37.81 21.54
CA ALA A 6 -14.83 36.36 21.40
C ALA A 6 -13.52 35.94 20.70
N SER A 7 -12.62 35.26 21.42
CA SER A 7 -11.41 34.65 20.84
C SER A 7 -11.82 33.37 20.10
N LEU A 8 -11.68 33.39 18.77
CA LEU A 8 -11.83 32.22 17.91
C LEU A 8 -10.57 31.37 18.02
N VAL A 9 -10.65 30.24 18.74
CA VAL A 9 -9.56 29.24 18.78
C VAL A 9 -9.65 28.41 17.50
N LEU A 10 -8.75 28.65 16.58
CA LEU A 10 -8.58 27.84 15.36
C LEU A 10 -7.91 26.53 15.75
N ALA A 11 -8.68 25.45 15.85
CA ALA A 11 -8.15 24.11 16.09
C ALA A 11 -7.41 23.64 14.83
N MET A 12 -6.08 23.68 14.85
CA MET A 12 -5.25 23.02 13.84
C MET A 12 -5.33 21.51 14.05
N LEU A 13 -6.04 20.83 13.13
CA LEU A 13 -6.00 19.37 13.04
C LEU A 13 -4.58 18.94 12.64
N PRO A 14 -3.97 17.94 13.33
CA PRO A 14 -2.69 17.41 12.90
C PRO A 14 -2.89 16.71 11.56
N MET A 15 -2.35 17.27 10.50
CA MET A 15 -2.23 16.60 9.21
C MET A 15 -1.36 15.35 9.39
N ALA A 16 -1.73 14.25 8.72
CA ALA A 16 -0.92 13.04 8.61
C ALA A 16 0.37 13.35 7.82
N ALA A 17 1.33 13.99 8.45
CA ALA A 17 2.55 14.49 7.82
C ALA A 17 3.44 13.36 7.27
N GLY A 18 3.39 12.15 7.88
CA GLY A 18 4.34 11.10 7.60
C GLY A 18 4.32 10.51 6.17
N ALA A 19 3.13 10.30 5.57
CA ALA A 19 3.05 9.67 4.24
C ALA A 19 3.56 10.61 3.12
N VAL A 20 3.24 11.89 3.20
CA VAL A 20 3.64 12.91 2.20
C VAL A 20 5.16 13.07 2.14
N GLU A 21 5.85 12.90 3.25
CA GLU A 21 7.32 13.01 3.32
C GLU A 21 8.06 11.87 2.57
N LEU A 22 7.38 10.78 2.23
CA LEU A 22 7.96 9.67 1.48
C LEU A 22 8.00 9.95 -0.02
N ILE A 23 7.07 10.76 -0.53
CA ILE A 23 6.94 11.05 -1.97
C ILE A 23 8.19 11.76 -2.49
N GLY A 24 8.72 11.30 -3.62
CA GLY A 24 9.92 11.82 -4.25
C GLY A 24 11.23 11.24 -3.73
N LYS A 25 11.24 10.51 -2.60
CA LYS A 25 12.42 9.79 -2.12
C LYS A 25 12.70 8.57 -2.98
N THR A 26 13.98 8.19 -3.05
CA THR A 26 14.40 6.90 -3.62
C THR A 26 14.68 5.92 -2.48
N MET A 27 14.14 4.73 -2.59
CA MET A 27 14.25 3.68 -1.58
C MET A 27 14.71 2.37 -2.22
N PRO A 28 15.57 1.58 -1.55
CA PRO A 28 16.32 1.91 -0.35
C PRO A 28 17.36 3.01 -0.58
N PRO A 29 17.98 3.61 0.49
CA PRO A 29 17.77 3.32 1.90
C PRO A 29 16.41 3.80 2.40
N TYR A 30 15.83 3.04 3.34
CA TYR A 30 14.55 3.38 3.94
C TYR A 30 14.72 4.46 5.01
N PRO A 31 13.70 5.30 5.25
CA PRO A 31 13.72 6.26 6.35
C PRO A 31 13.90 5.55 7.71
N PRO A 32 14.53 6.22 8.69
CA PRO A 32 14.67 5.67 10.03
C PRO A 32 13.33 5.19 10.62
N GLY A 33 13.33 4.01 11.24
CA GLY A 33 12.15 3.38 11.82
C GLY A 33 11.24 2.67 10.83
N LEU A 34 11.57 2.67 9.52
CA LEU A 34 10.80 1.97 8.49
C LEU A 34 11.64 0.90 7.79
N ARG A 35 10.98 -0.19 7.40
CA ARG A 35 11.53 -1.24 6.53
C ARG A 35 10.51 -1.67 5.49
N ASP A 36 10.99 -2.27 4.41
CA ASP A 36 10.15 -3.00 3.46
C ASP A 36 9.60 -4.27 4.14
N ILE A 37 8.32 -4.49 3.98
CA ILE A 37 7.63 -5.68 4.50
C ILE A 37 6.90 -6.46 3.40
N GLY A 38 7.05 -6.06 2.14
CA GLY A 38 6.54 -6.76 0.98
C GLY A 38 5.87 -5.87 -0.04
N GLY A 39 5.30 -6.50 -1.04
CA GLY A 39 4.64 -5.81 -2.14
C GLY A 39 4.70 -6.61 -3.44
N SER A 40 4.42 -5.92 -4.54
CA SER A 40 4.41 -6.48 -5.89
C SER A 40 5.07 -5.51 -6.86
N CYS A 41 5.76 -6.03 -7.87
CA CYS A 41 6.23 -5.23 -8.98
C CYS A 41 5.39 -5.48 -10.24
N LEU A 42 5.28 -4.47 -11.08
CA LEU A 42 4.38 -4.42 -12.24
C LEU A 42 5.11 -3.84 -13.44
N SER A 43 4.61 -4.21 -14.63
CA SER A 43 4.94 -3.53 -15.89
C SER A 43 3.69 -3.33 -16.72
N ASP A 44 3.70 -2.34 -17.59
CA ASP A 44 2.72 -2.17 -18.68
C ASP A 44 3.31 -2.57 -20.04
N SER A 45 4.53 -3.10 -20.06
CA SER A 45 5.26 -3.56 -21.23
C SER A 45 5.23 -5.08 -21.35
N ALA A 46 5.14 -5.56 -22.60
CA ALA A 46 5.36 -6.97 -22.92
C ALA A 46 6.85 -7.31 -23.08
N ASP A 47 7.74 -6.33 -23.06
CA ASP A 47 9.19 -6.51 -23.17
C ASP A 47 9.74 -7.10 -21.88
N PRO A 48 10.41 -8.27 -21.92
CA PRO A 48 11.01 -8.90 -20.73
C PRO A 48 12.09 -8.06 -20.05
N ALA A 49 12.62 -7.01 -20.69
CA ALA A 49 13.52 -6.05 -20.06
C ALA A 49 12.79 -5.09 -19.09
N HIS A 50 11.46 -5.04 -19.15
CA HIS A 50 10.59 -4.13 -18.42
C HIS A 50 9.65 -4.86 -17.45
N VAL A 51 10.09 -5.94 -16.82
CA VAL A 51 9.22 -6.74 -15.92
C VAL A 51 8.81 -6.02 -14.64
N CYS A 52 9.56 -5.01 -14.20
CA CYS A 52 9.35 -4.31 -12.93
C CYS A 52 9.60 -2.81 -13.08
N ASP A 53 8.84 -2.13 -13.92
CA ASP A 53 8.94 -0.68 -14.09
C ASP A 53 8.25 0.11 -12.95
N PHE A 54 7.30 -0.52 -12.29
CA PHE A 54 6.51 0.03 -11.19
C PHE A 54 6.46 -0.92 -10.01
N SER A 55 6.16 -0.39 -8.84
CA SER A 55 5.94 -1.19 -7.63
C SER A 55 4.78 -0.67 -6.81
N ILE A 56 4.10 -1.60 -6.15
CA ILE A 56 3.27 -1.35 -4.98
C ILE A 56 4.00 -1.99 -3.81
N GLY A 57 4.45 -1.17 -2.85
CA GLY A 57 5.22 -1.63 -1.70
C GLY A 57 4.51 -1.34 -0.39
N LEU A 58 4.87 -2.09 0.65
CA LEU A 58 4.45 -1.82 2.01
C LEU A 58 5.68 -1.53 2.86
N LEU A 59 5.57 -0.46 3.63
CA LEU A 59 6.55 -0.12 4.64
C LEU A 59 5.94 -0.36 6.03
N GLY A 60 6.69 -1.04 6.87
CA GLY A 60 6.33 -1.32 8.26
C GLY A 60 7.39 -0.83 9.23
N ASP A 61 7.11 -0.99 10.52
CA ASP A 61 8.03 -0.62 11.58
C ASP A 61 9.31 -1.47 11.52
N ALA A 62 10.47 -0.81 11.57
CA ALA A 62 11.78 -1.48 11.54
C ALA A 62 12.17 -2.08 12.90
N ASP A 63 11.65 -1.52 13.99
CA ASP A 63 12.02 -1.87 15.36
C ASP A 63 11.18 -3.03 15.96
N THR A 64 10.43 -3.74 15.10
CA THR A 64 9.70 -4.93 15.53
C THR A 64 10.65 -6.12 15.65
N ASP A 65 10.38 -6.97 16.65
CA ASP A 65 11.02 -8.28 16.79
C ASP A 65 11.05 -8.98 15.41
N PRO A 66 12.21 -9.47 14.92
CA PRO A 66 12.30 -10.14 13.62
C PRO A 66 11.38 -11.36 13.50
N ASP A 67 11.00 -11.98 14.62
CA ASP A 67 10.07 -13.12 14.66
C ASP A 67 8.59 -12.67 14.81
N ALA A 68 8.33 -11.38 15.02
CA ALA A 68 6.98 -10.84 15.08
C ALA A 68 6.46 -10.51 13.68
N GLU A 69 5.14 -10.65 13.51
CA GLU A 69 4.46 -10.23 12.31
C GLU A 69 4.68 -8.71 12.08
N PRO A 70 5.15 -8.30 10.88
CA PRO A 70 5.43 -6.90 10.61
C PRO A 70 4.15 -6.06 10.65
N VAL A 71 4.22 -4.91 11.32
CA VAL A 71 3.10 -3.97 11.42
C VAL A 71 3.16 -2.98 10.24
N PRO A 72 2.23 -3.04 9.28
CA PRO A 72 2.21 -2.11 8.16
C PRO A 72 1.92 -0.67 8.61
N ARG A 73 2.65 0.30 8.04
CA ARG A 73 2.48 1.73 8.30
C ARG A 73 2.05 2.50 7.07
N TYR A 74 2.65 2.18 5.91
CA TYR A 74 2.40 2.87 4.66
C TYR A 74 2.28 1.91 3.49
N VAL A 75 1.40 2.27 2.56
CA VAL A 75 1.37 1.72 1.20
C VAL A 75 2.03 2.75 0.29
N VAL A 76 2.99 2.32 -0.51
CA VAL A 76 3.75 3.21 -1.40
C VAL A 76 3.67 2.73 -2.85
N ALA A 77 3.58 3.68 -3.78
CA ALA A 77 3.78 3.44 -5.19
C ALA A 77 5.19 3.89 -5.58
N GLY A 78 5.87 3.12 -6.41
CA GLY A 78 7.21 3.42 -6.88
C GLY A 78 7.36 3.25 -8.38
N ARG A 79 8.30 4.03 -8.97
CA ARG A 79 8.85 3.79 -10.31
C ARG A 79 10.28 3.34 -10.20
N MET A 80 10.70 2.41 -11.04
CA MET A 80 12.10 1.98 -11.10
C MET A 80 13.00 3.20 -11.34
N ALA A 81 13.93 3.43 -10.43
CA ALA A 81 14.92 4.50 -10.50
C ALA A 81 16.33 3.98 -10.86
N GLY A 82 16.53 2.66 -10.76
CA GLY A 82 17.81 2.01 -11.04
C GLY A 82 18.00 0.78 -10.19
N ARG A 83 19.26 0.30 -10.14
CA ARG A 83 19.66 -0.85 -9.33
C ARG A 83 21.03 -0.60 -8.69
N GLU A 84 21.22 -1.14 -7.49
CA GLU A 84 22.52 -1.30 -6.85
C GLU A 84 22.78 -2.80 -6.69
N GLY A 85 23.53 -3.39 -7.60
CA GLY A 85 23.69 -4.85 -7.69
C GLY A 85 22.32 -5.53 -7.89
N PRO A 86 21.93 -6.48 -7.03
CA PRO A 86 20.62 -7.14 -7.11
C PRO A 86 19.46 -6.27 -6.60
N LEU A 87 19.76 -5.18 -5.91
CA LEU A 87 18.77 -4.35 -5.21
C LEU A 87 18.11 -3.36 -6.17
N ALA A 88 16.77 -3.39 -6.28
CA ALA A 88 16.02 -2.42 -7.04
C ALA A 88 15.86 -1.11 -6.22
N LEU A 89 16.03 0.02 -6.88
CA LEU A 89 15.83 1.35 -6.32
C LEU A 89 14.51 1.92 -6.85
N TRP A 90 13.63 2.33 -5.94
CA TRP A 90 12.30 2.81 -6.27
C TRP A 90 12.15 4.30 -5.93
N LYS A 91 11.87 5.13 -6.91
CA LYS A 91 11.43 6.50 -6.66
C LYS A 91 9.95 6.49 -6.28
N ILE A 92 9.64 6.89 -5.06
CA ILE A 92 8.27 6.90 -4.54
C ILE A 92 7.45 8.01 -5.22
N THR A 93 6.36 7.62 -5.84
CA THR A 93 5.46 8.50 -6.59
C THR A 93 4.17 8.81 -5.85
N ASP A 94 3.76 7.91 -4.95
CA ASP A 94 2.63 8.10 -4.04
C ASP A 94 2.84 7.34 -2.73
N ALA A 95 2.21 7.81 -1.67
CA ALA A 95 2.24 7.16 -0.38
C ALA A 95 0.94 7.42 0.39
N GLN A 96 0.39 6.39 1.00
CA GLN A 96 -0.81 6.45 1.82
C GLN A 96 -0.57 5.75 3.15
N THR A 97 -1.19 6.25 4.21
CA THR A 97 -1.19 5.55 5.50
C THR A 97 -1.95 4.23 5.35
N TYR A 98 -1.38 3.15 5.89
CA TYR A 98 -2.07 1.87 5.94
C TYR A 98 -3.37 2.00 6.75
N PRO A 99 -4.49 1.41 6.30
CA PRO A 99 -5.76 1.55 6.99
C PRO A 99 -5.73 0.86 8.36
N LYS A 100 -6.48 1.41 9.31
CA LYS A 100 -6.75 0.72 10.57
C LYS A 100 -7.84 -0.33 10.32
N VAL A 101 -7.50 -1.59 10.53
CA VAL A 101 -8.41 -2.72 10.32
C VAL A 101 -8.44 -3.63 11.54
N GLU A 102 -9.46 -4.45 11.63
CA GLU A 102 -9.60 -5.47 12.67
C GLU A 102 -8.59 -6.61 12.48
N LYS A 103 -8.39 -7.40 13.53
CA LYS A 103 -7.57 -8.60 13.46
C LYS A 103 -8.16 -9.60 12.44
N GLY A 104 -7.28 -10.25 11.67
CA GLY A 104 -7.66 -11.20 10.64
C GLY A 104 -7.75 -10.60 9.23
N TYR A 105 -7.51 -9.28 9.09
CA TYR A 105 -7.34 -8.66 7.79
C TYR A 105 -5.86 -8.51 7.47
N PHE A 106 -5.48 -8.88 6.24
CA PHE A 106 -4.13 -8.75 5.72
C PHE A 106 -4.14 -8.09 4.34
N TRP A 107 -3.02 -7.51 3.96
CA TRP A 107 -2.86 -6.94 2.64
C TRP A 107 -2.58 -8.02 1.59
N GLN A 108 -3.06 -7.77 0.38
CA GLN A 108 -2.67 -8.49 -0.84
C GLN A 108 -2.41 -7.48 -1.96
N ALA A 109 -1.38 -7.72 -2.77
CA ALA A 109 -1.02 -6.88 -3.89
C ALA A 109 -0.71 -7.73 -5.13
N GLY A 110 -1.32 -7.40 -6.26
CA GLY A 110 -1.07 -8.07 -7.54
C GLY A 110 -1.94 -9.31 -7.81
N SER A 111 -2.72 -9.78 -6.85
CA SER A 111 -3.57 -10.98 -6.96
C SER A 111 -5.07 -10.68 -6.79
N CYS A 112 -5.48 -9.43 -7.03
CA CYS A 112 -6.86 -9.01 -6.85
C CYS A 112 -7.57 -8.73 -8.19
N ARG A 113 -8.92 -8.69 -8.13
CA ARG A 113 -9.80 -8.44 -9.26
C ARG A 113 -10.76 -7.29 -8.95
N VAL A 114 -11.21 -6.59 -10.00
CA VAL A 114 -12.38 -5.70 -9.94
C VAL A 114 -13.44 -6.28 -10.86
N ASP A 115 -14.67 -6.43 -10.35
CA ASP A 115 -15.81 -7.03 -11.11
C ASP A 115 -15.43 -8.37 -11.76
N LYS A 116 -14.64 -9.20 -11.04
CA LYS A 116 -14.13 -10.51 -11.47
C LYS A 116 -13.09 -10.47 -12.59
N VAL A 117 -12.53 -9.31 -12.89
CA VAL A 117 -11.45 -9.14 -13.89
C VAL A 117 -10.13 -8.92 -13.16
N ASP A 118 -9.13 -9.75 -13.45
CA ASP A 118 -7.80 -9.67 -12.85
C ASP A 118 -7.15 -8.31 -13.13
N ASP A 119 -6.61 -7.69 -12.08
CA ASP A 119 -5.87 -6.44 -12.18
C ASP A 119 -4.71 -6.40 -11.19
N ALA A 120 -3.52 -6.69 -11.67
CA ALA A 120 -2.30 -6.70 -10.87
C ALA A 120 -1.94 -5.34 -10.25
N LYS A 121 -2.61 -4.25 -10.66
CA LYS A 121 -2.39 -2.89 -10.13
C LYS A 121 -3.15 -2.61 -8.84
N ILE A 122 -3.83 -3.61 -8.28
CA ILE A 122 -4.61 -3.48 -7.06
C ILE A 122 -3.79 -3.89 -5.84
N ILE A 123 -3.92 -3.10 -4.79
CA ILE A 123 -3.63 -3.51 -3.42
C ILE A 123 -4.92 -3.42 -2.61
N ALA A 124 -5.21 -4.45 -1.86
CA ALA A 124 -6.38 -4.54 -1.00
C ALA A 124 -6.01 -5.07 0.40
N VAL A 125 -6.85 -4.78 1.38
CA VAL A 125 -6.80 -5.36 2.72
C VAL A 125 -8.06 -6.20 2.90
N VAL A 126 -7.86 -7.51 3.00
CA VAL A 126 -8.90 -8.53 2.92
C VAL A 126 -8.88 -9.42 4.16
N ARG A 127 -10.05 -9.90 4.58
CA ARG A 127 -10.16 -10.89 5.64
C ARG A 127 -9.62 -12.23 5.15
N GLN A 128 -8.69 -12.79 5.91
CA GLN A 128 -8.13 -14.10 5.60
C GLN A 128 -9.08 -15.24 5.98
N GLY A 129 -9.04 -16.33 5.22
CA GLY A 129 -9.82 -17.54 5.42
C GLY A 129 -9.27 -18.67 4.56
N THR A 130 -9.77 -19.89 4.71
CA THR A 130 -9.32 -21.07 3.95
C THR A 130 -10.44 -21.72 3.14
N GLU A 131 -11.68 -21.27 3.34
CA GLU A 131 -12.89 -21.92 2.82
C GLU A 131 -13.23 -21.53 1.38
N GLU A 132 -12.80 -20.34 0.93
CA GLU A 132 -13.19 -19.78 -0.36
C GLU A 132 -11.98 -19.55 -1.26
N GLU A 133 -12.13 -19.81 -2.56
CA GLU A 133 -11.09 -19.56 -3.59
C GLU A 133 -10.75 -18.05 -3.72
N TYR A 134 -11.71 -17.19 -3.46
CA TYR A 134 -11.55 -15.74 -3.51
C TYR A 134 -12.03 -15.10 -2.22
N LEU A 135 -11.19 -14.23 -1.65
CA LEU A 135 -11.49 -13.44 -0.46
C LEU A 135 -12.30 -12.21 -0.86
N THR A 136 -13.58 -12.18 -0.46
CA THR A 136 -14.55 -11.15 -0.84
C THR A 136 -14.82 -10.12 0.25
N ASP A 137 -14.41 -10.38 1.49
CA ASP A 137 -14.54 -9.44 2.62
C ASP A 137 -13.33 -8.47 2.59
N VAL A 138 -13.50 -7.37 1.86
CA VAL A 138 -12.47 -6.36 1.59
C VAL A 138 -12.76 -5.11 2.40
N ALA A 139 -11.86 -4.76 3.33
CA ALA A 139 -11.98 -3.56 4.15
C ALA A 139 -11.49 -2.28 3.46
N TRP A 140 -10.55 -2.43 2.53
CA TRP A 140 -9.91 -1.29 1.85
C TRP A 140 -9.26 -1.76 0.55
N ALA A 141 -9.35 -0.94 -0.51
CA ALA A 141 -8.70 -1.22 -1.78
C ALA A 141 -8.25 0.05 -2.51
N ARG A 142 -7.13 -0.06 -3.22
CA ARG A 142 -6.56 0.98 -4.09
C ARG A 142 -6.07 0.36 -5.38
N ARG A 143 -6.12 1.18 -6.44
CA ARG A 143 -5.55 0.85 -7.74
C ARG A 143 -4.46 1.84 -8.08
N LEU A 144 -3.29 1.35 -8.49
CA LEU A 144 -2.21 2.18 -9.00
C LEU A 144 -2.48 2.55 -10.47
N ASP A 145 -2.56 3.85 -10.74
CA ASP A 145 -2.50 4.37 -12.10
C ASP A 145 -1.03 4.48 -12.53
N LEU A 146 -0.60 3.64 -13.46
CA LEU A 146 0.79 3.58 -13.92
C LEU A 146 1.22 4.88 -14.63
N LYS A 147 0.29 5.59 -15.25
CA LYS A 147 0.61 6.84 -15.95
C LYS A 147 0.95 7.97 -14.97
N SER A 148 0.14 8.19 -13.96
CA SER A 148 0.35 9.23 -12.95
C SER A 148 1.27 8.77 -11.82
N GLY A 149 1.38 7.47 -11.57
CA GLY A 149 2.05 6.88 -10.41
C GLY A 149 1.28 7.10 -9.10
N LYS A 150 -0.04 7.33 -9.17
CA LYS A 150 -0.89 7.65 -8.03
C LYS A 150 -1.89 6.54 -7.76
N PHE A 151 -2.24 6.36 -6.48
CA PHE A 151 -3.33 5.49 -6.09
C PHE A 151 -4.68 6.18 -6.28
N SER A 152 -5.64 5.45 -6.85
CA SER A 152 -7.05 5.80 -6.86
C SER A 152 -7.82 4.91 -5.90
N VAL A 153 -8.90 5.44 -5.34
CA VAL A 153 -9.82 4.68 -4.47
C VAL A 153 -10.61 3.70 -5.33
N LEU A 154 -10.72 2.45 -4.86
CA LEU A 154 -11.67 1.48 -5.36
C LEU A 154 -12.77 1.26 -4.31
N ASP A 155 -13.99 0.98 -4.79
CA ASP A 155 -15.05 0.51 -3.92
C ASP A 155 -14.75 -0.96 -3.53
N PRO A 156 -14.55 -1.25 -2.24
CA PRO A 156 -14.24 -2.61 -1.77
C PRO A 156 -15.31 -3.64 -2.17
N ALA A 157 -16.57 -3.24 -2.34
CA ALA A 157 -17.66 -4.13 -2.72
C ALA A 157 -17.49 -4.77 -4.12
N HIS A 158 -16.65 -4.18 -4.97
CA HIS A 158 -16.35 -4.66 -6.31
C HIS A 158 -15.01 -5.39 -6.41
N VAL A 159 -14.28 -5.53 -5.29
CA VAL A 159 -12.93 -6.12 -5.25
C VAL A 159 -12.99 -7.48 -4.57
N ASP A 160 -12.28 -8.44 -5.11
CA ASP A 160 -11.91 -9.67 -4.43
C ASP A 160 -10.45 -10.04 -4.76
N CYS A 161 -9.84 -10.89 -3.95
CA CYS A 161 -8.45 -11.31 -4.15
C CYS A 161 -8.35 -12.84 -4.11
N VAL A 162 -7.39 -13.40 -4.82
CA VAL A 162 -7.12 -14.84 -4.79
C VAL A 162 -6.74 -15.24 -3.36
N ASN A 163 -7.34 -16.30 -2.87
CA ASN A 163 -7.00 -16.88 -1.59
C ASN A 163 -5.86 -17.89 -1.75
N GLU A 164 -4.63 -17.48 -1.42
CA GLU A 164 -3.45 -18.34 -1.52
C GLU A 164 -3.50 -19.52 -0.51
N GLY A 165 -4.31 -19.41 0.55
CA GLY A 165 -4.52 -20.47 1.56
C GLY A 165 -5.73 -21.36 1.28
N TYR A 166 -6.37 -21.26 0.10
CA TYR A 166 -7.55 -22.04 -0.23
C TYR A 166 -7.24 -23.53 -0.30
N GLY A 167 -8.01 -24.33 0.49
CA GLY A 167 -7.87 -25.77 0.52
C GLY A 167 -6.65 -26.28 1.29
N GLU A 168 -5.90 -25.43 1.98
CA GLU A 168 -4.89 -25.88 2.95
C GLU A 168 -5.58 -26.42 4.20
N PRO A 169 -5.15 -27.60 4.71
CA PRO A 169 -5.76 -28.27 5.86
C PRO A 169 -5.45 -27.59 7.19
#